data_ff62e0d65a6cbd17f653293fc1cb838d
#
_entry.id   ff62e0d65a6cbd17f653293fc1cb838d
#
_cell.length_a   1.000
_cell.length_b   1.000
_cell.length_c   1.000
_cell.angle_alpha   90.00
_cell.angle_beta   90.00
_cell.angle_gamma   90.00
#
_symmetry.space_group_name_H-M   'P 1'
#
loop_
_entity.id
_entity.type
_entity.pdbx_description
1 polymer ?
#
loop_
_entity_poly.entity_id
_entity_poly.type
_entity_poly.pdbx_seq_one_letter_code
_entity_poly.pdbx_strand_id
1 'polypeptide(L)'
;MRNAMRYIFILCLFLGFASCQEDVLQPSYKGKGRLVLKDVDISAEASAETVTRATSTFTAPTASELTYKVTDTQTGEVVYNQTGEFTSLVLDEGFYRLEASYGTENMGTAPYLYAATEEFRITTATETAKSLSVKLSCAIVHPAIADNLLEHYDTYKIEISDGTSIREIPNNADFFVPAGKDYTLTLSGTNTLNEAKSNSWELKDVLVANRYTLNCNPDLPSFTLPEQMEGDVWSTFIYITPMTAANMSSKPEMTEKVLANIVYEASADGINWIQAINDNGKTVIKGLVANNQYTIRSRFGSIICTNSQQVTMESAEQLENGNFESVWNKKE
;
A
#
# COMPACT_ATOMS: atom_id res chain seq x y z
N MET A 1 -67.01 32.03 -60.42
CA MET A 1 -65.56 31.90 -60.17
C MET A 1 -65.18 32.01 -58.67
N ARG A 2 -65.94 32.69 -57.79
CA ARG A 2 -65.59 32.85 -56.36
C ARG A 2 -65.78 31.60 -55.51
N ASN A 3 -66.58 30.66 -55.86
CA ASN A 3 -66.80 29.43 -55.07
C ASN A 3 -65.78 28.31 -55.39
N ALA A 4 -65.25 28.22 -56.60
CA ALA A 4 -64.20 27.26 -56.96
C ALA A 4 -62.86 27.53 -56.25
N MET A 5 -62.58 28.80 -56.06
CA MET A 5 -61.34 29.23 -55.39
C MET A 5 -61.34 28.91 -53.88
N ARG A 6 -62.52 28.85 -53.23
CA ARG A 6 -62.63 28.45 -51.80
C ARG A 6 -62.42 26.96 -51.59
N TYR A 7 -62.82 26.10 -52.50
CA TYR A 7 -62.62 24.64 -52.41
C TYR A 7 -61.20 24.26 -52.73
N ILE A 8 -60.51 24.97 -53.61
CA ILE A 8 -59.03 24.77 -53.85
C ILE A 8 -58.26 25.15 -52.62
N PHE A 9 -58.57 26.20 -51.89
CA PHE A 9 -57.86 26.57 -50.66
C PHE A 9 -58.14 25.59 -49.53
N ILE A 10 -59.33 25.05 -49.39
CA ILE A 10 -59.64 24.01 -48.39
C ILE A 10 -59.02 22.70 -48.78
N LEU A 11 -58.90 22.31 -50.03
CA LEU A 11 -58.23 21.11 -50.49
C LEU A 11 -56.69 21.19 -50.26
N CYS A 12 -56.10 22.36 -50.49
CA CYS A 12 -54.65 22.57 -50.16
C CYS A 12 -54.35 22.58 -48.65
N LEU A 13 -55.32 22.97 -47.81
CA LEU A 13 -55.20 22.96 -46.37
C LEU A 13 -55.21 21.52 -45.79
N PHE A 14 -55.95 20.61 -46.41
CA PHE A 14 -56.02 19.20 -46.04
C PHE A 14 -54.82 18.36 -46.55
N LEU A 15 -54.17 18.81 -47.63
CA LEU A 15 -52.96 18.16 -48.16
C LEU A 15 -51.70 18.57 -47.40
N GLY A 16 -51.71 19.65 -46.58
CA GLY A 16 -50.59 20.15 -45.79
C GLY A 16 -50.32 19.39 -44.47
N PHE A 17 -51.26 18.53 -44.04
CA PHE A 17 -51.04 17.72 -42.80
C PHE A 17 -50.61 16.28 -43.05
N ALA A 18 -50.40 15.86 -44.29
CA ALA A 18 -49.90 14.53 -44.64
C ALA A 18 -48.40 14.53 -44.94
N SER A 19 -47.63 15.46 -44.36
CA SER A 19 -46.20 15.50 -44.57
C SER A 19 -45.48 15.54 -43.25
N CYS A 20 -44.53 14.64 -43.16
CA CYS A 20 -43.53 14.43 -42.10
C CYS A 20 -44.06 13.72 -40.85
N GLN A 21 -44.62 12.53 -41.01
CA GLN A 21 -43.90 11.46 -40.33
C GLN A 21 -42.60 11.25 -41.14
N GLU A 22 -41.49 11.72 -40.62
CA GLU A 22 -40.22 11.07 -40.92
C GLU A 22 -40.44 9.60 -40.54
N ASP A 23 -40.68 8.76 -41.54
CA ASP A 23 -40.31 7.37 -41.43
C ASP A 23 -38.81 7.38 -41.17
N VAL A 24 -38.43 7.52 -39.90
CA VAL A 24 -37.19 6.96 -39.41
C VAL A 24 -37.32 5.50 -39.88
N LEU A 25 -36.63 5.18 -40.95
CA LEU A 25 -36.47 3.82 -41.45
C LEU A 25 -36.03 2.98 -40.25
N GLN A 26 -37.04 2.45 -39.53
CA GLN A 26 -36.72 1.45 -38.51
C GLN A 26 -36.11 0.30 -39.30
N PRO A 27 -34.87 -0.03 -39.06
CA PRO A 27 -34.27 -1.19 -39.70
C PRO A 27 -35.23 -2.34 -39.47
N SER A 28 -35.54 -3.10 -40.52
CA SER A 28 -36.46 -4.23 -40.46
C SER A 28 -35.95 -5.26 -39.46
N TYR A 29 -36.38 -5.16 -38.21
CA TYR A 29 -36.05 -6.07 -37.10
C TYR A 29 -36.89 -7.37 -37.19
N LYS A 30 -37.05 -7.95 -38.37
CA LYS A 30 -37.78 -9.21 -38.48
C LYS A 30 -37.08 -10.28 -37.68
N GLY A 31 -37.67 -10.68 -36.55
CA GLY A 31 -37.06 -11.60 -35.59
C GLY A 31 -35.96 -11.00 -34.69
N LYS A 32 -35.78 -9.66 -34.67
CA LYS A 32 -34.78 -8.97 -33.88
C LYS A 32 -35.40 -7.89 -32.99
N GLY A 33 -34.78 -7.66 -31.81
CA GLY A 33 -35.06 -6.56 -30.92
C GLY A 33 -33.79 -5.73 -30.66
N ARG A 34 -33.91 -4.70 -29.85
CA ARG A 34 -32.81 -3.79 -29.54
C ARG A 34 -32.55 -3.77 -28.03
N LEU A 35 -31.34 -4.09 -27.64
CA LEU A 35 -30.82 -3.82 -26.30
C LEU A 35 -30.33 -2.38 -26.25
N VAL A 36 -30.69 -1.63 -25.22
CA VAL A 36 -30.20 -0.26 -24.96
C VAL A 36 -29.65 -0.19 -23.56
N LEU A 37 -28.42 0.29 -23.42
CA LEU A 37 -27.84 0.62 -22.13
C LEU A 37 -28.28 2.03 -21.75
N LYS A 38 -29.10 2.12 -20.71
CA LYS A 38 -29.69 3.38 -20.27
C LYS A 38 -28.76 4.16 -19.38
N ASP A 39 -28.04 3.44 -18.48
CA ASP A 39 -27.20 4.05 -17.47
C ASP A 39 -26.13 3.07 -17.00
N VAL A 40 -24.93 3.61 -16.69
CA VAL A 40 -23.81 2.87 -16.08
C VAL A 40 -23.30 3.68 -14.90
N ASP A 41 -23.56 3.17 -13.70
CA ASP A 41 -23.00 3.69 -12.47
C ASP A 41 -21.71 2.93 -12.15
N ILE A 42 -20.61 3.64 -11.87
CA ILE A 42 -19.30 3.05 -11.58
C ILE A 42 -18.86 3.49 -10.19
N SER A 43 -18.71 2.51 -9.29
CA SER A 43 -18.25 2.72 -7.92
C SER A 43 -16.97 1.92 -7.65
N ALA A 44 -15.94 2.63 -7.24
CA ALA A 44 -14.64 2.09 -6.87
C ALA A 44 -14.40 2.13 -5.34
N GLU A 45 -15.46 2.25 -4.56
CA GLU A 45 -15.37 2.36 -3.10
C GLU A 45 -14.98 1.02 -2.48
N ALA A 46 -14.03 1.08 -1.53
CA ALA A 46 -13.66 -0.04 -0.67
C ALA A 46 -13.93 0.31 0.78
N SER A 47 -14.43 -0.66 1.55
CA SER A 47 -14.55 -0.54 3.00
C SER A 47 -13.24 -0.97 3.68
N ALA A 48 -12.80 -0.22 4.69
CA ALA A 48 -11.62 -0.57 5.48
C ALA A 48 -12.04 -1.45 6.67
N GLU A 49 -11.41 -2.60 6.84
CA GLU A 49 -11.70 -3.51 7.94
C GLU A 49 -10.97 -3.18 9.25
N THR A 50 -10.09 -2.20 9.31
CA THR A 50 -9.47 -1.73 10.57
C THR A 50 -9.12 -0.24 10.56
N VAL A 51 -9.72 0.45 11.52
CA VAL A 51 -9.32 1.64 12.31
C VAL A 51 -8.91 2.95 11.61
N THR A 52 -8.70 3.01 10.31
CA THR A 52 -8.63 4.29 9.60
C THR A 52 -9.31 4.18 8.25
N ARG A 53 -10.30 5.04 8.00
CA ARG A 53 -10.90 5.23 6.68
C ARG A 53 -9.81 5.66 5.70
N ALA A 54 -9.15 4.71 5.09
CA ALA A 54 -8.32 4.97 3.92
C ALA A 54 -9.20 4.76 2.69
N THR A 55 -9.61 5.83 2.05
CA THR A 55 -10.20 5.79 0.72
C THR A 55 -9.22 5.11 -0.24
N SER A 56 -9.73 4.22 -1.07
CA SER A 56 -8.99 3.65 -2.19
C SER A 56 -8.39 4.79 -3.03
N THR A 57 -7.11 4.68 -3.38
CA THR A 57 -6.36 5.74 -4.08
C THR A 57 -6.40 5.62 -5.60
N PHE A 58 -7.12 4.62 -6.16
CA PHE A 58 -7.22 4.51 -7.61
C PHE A 58 -8.39 5.32 -8.17
N THR A 59 -8.20 5.87 -9.37
CA THR A 59 -9.26 6.57 -10.10
C THR A 59 -10.21 5.56 -10.74
N ALA A 60 -11.51 5.72 -10.49
CA ALA A 60 -12.51 4.88 -11.14
C ALA A 60 -12.44 5.05 -12.67
N PRO A 61 -12.56 3.95 -13.44
CA PRO A 61 -12.59 4.03 -14.88
C PRO A 61 -13.85 4.76 -15.37
N THR A 62 -13.80 5.27 -16.58
CA THR A 62 -14.96 5.81 -17.30
C THR A 62 -15.72 4.69 -18.03
N ALA A 63 -16.96 4.94 -18.43
CA ALA A 63 -17.76 3.96 -19.18
C ALA A 63 -17.09 3.51 -20.50
N SER A 64 -16.28 4.37 -21.11
CA SER A 64 -15.52 4.05 -22.33
C SER A 64 -14.31 3.14 -22.12
N GLU A 65 -13.89 2.94 -20.88
CA GLU A 65 -12.79 2.03 -20.54
C GLU A 65 -13.27 0.63 -20.14
N LEU A 66 -14.60 0.46 -20.00
CA LEU A 66 -15.19 -0.84 -19.68
C LEU A 66 -15.25 -1.75 -20.90
N THR A 67 -15.09 -3.04 -20.66
CA THR A 67 -15.37 -4.10 -21.61
C THR A 67 -16.80 -4.59 -21.40
N TYR A 68 -17.64 -4.43 -22.41
CA TYR A 68 -19.02 -4.92 -22.39
C TYR A 68 -19.12 -6.25 -23.11
N LYS A 69 -19.80 -7.20 -22.50
CA LYS A 69 -20.03 -8.53 -23.03
C LYS A 69 -21.49 -8.88 -22.98
N VAL A 70 -22.04 -9.34 -24.09
CA VAL A 70 -23.41 -9.87 -24.18
C VAL A 70 -23.33 -11.33 -24.53
N THR A 71 -23.95 -12.17 -23.70
CA THR A 71 -23.97 -13.62 -23.88
C THR A 71 -25.42 -14.08 -24.04
N ASP A 72 -25.69 -14.89 -25.06
CA ASP A 72 -26.93 -15.66 -25.17
C ASP A 72 -26.87 -16.74 -24.07
N THR A 73 -27.82 -16.69 -23.13
CA THR A 73 -27.82 -17.60 -21.97
C THR A 73 -28.32 -19.01 -22.30
N GLN A 74 -28.99 -19.20 -23.44
CA GLN A 74 -29.47 -20.50 -23.87
C GLN A 74 -28.38 -21.30 -24.60
N THR A 75 -27.57 -20.61 -25.40
CA THR A 75 -26.52 -21.25 -26.19
C THR A 75 -25.13 -21.14 -25.54
N GLY A 76 -24.93 -20.17 -24.66
CA GLY A 76 -23.63 -19.79 -24.10
C GLY A 76 -22.76 -18.98 -25.09
N GLU A 77 -23.30 -18.62 -26.26
CA GLU A 77 -22.57 -17.86 -27.27
C GLU A 77 -22.37 -16.40 -26.82
N VAL A 78 -21.14 -15.90 -26.97
CA VAL A 78 -20.81 -14.49 -26.77
C VAL A 78 -21.10 -13.74 -28.06
N VAL A 79 -22.20 -13.01 -28.10
CA VAL A 79 -22.67 -12.27 -29.28
C VAL A 79 -22.06 -10.87 -29.40
N TYR A 80 -21.50 -10.35 -28.31
CA TYR A 80 -20.78 -9.07 -28.24
C TYR A 80 -19.70 -9.13 -27.18
N ASN A 81 -18.50 -8.62 -27.46
CA ASN A 81 -17.41 -8.48 -26.49
C ASN A 81 -16.44 -7.40 -26.97
N GLN A 82 -16.60 -6.17 -26.49
CA GLN A 82 -15.76 -5.05 -26.91
C GLN A 82 -15.54 -4.06 -25.74
N THR A 83 -14.38 -3.42 -25.75
CA THR A 83 -14.05 -2.30 -24.87
C THR A 83 -14.43 -0.99 -25.58
N GLY A 84 -15.06 -0.07 -24.86
CA GLY A 84 -15.46 1.22 -25.38
C GLY A 84 -16.87 1.59 -24.97
N GLU A 85 -17.40 2.65 -25.56
CA GLU A 85 -18.78 3.07 -25.31
C GLU A 85 -19.79 2.04 -25.87
N PHE A 86 -20.70 1.62 -25.01
CA PHE A 86 -21.81 0.74 -25.39
C PHE A 86 -23.13 1.48 -25.19
N THR A 87 -23.84 1.77 -26.25
CA THR A 87 -25.14 2.46 -26.19
C THR A 87 -26.29 1.53 -26.52
N SER A 88 -26.15 0.74 -27.58
CA SER A 88 -27.19 -0.21 -27.99
C SER A 88 -26.67 -1.31 -28.90
N LEU A 89 -27.41 -2.43 -28.95
CA LEU A 89 -27.09 -3.58 -29.78
C LEU A 89 -28.36 -4.22 -30.31
N VAL A 90 -28.37 -4.58 -31.59
CA VAL A 90 -29.48 -5.33 -32.22
C VAL A 90 -29.21 -6.81 -32.08
N LEU A 91 -30.14 -7.55 -31.47
CA LEU A 91 -30.03 -8.97 -31.16
C LEU A 91 -31.21 -9.74 -31.72
N ASP A 92 -31.03 -11.02 -31.99
CA ASP A 92 -32.12 -11.93 -32.30
C ASP A 92 -33.05 -12.10 -31.08
N GLU A 93 -34.28 -12.52 -31.28
CA GLU A 93 -35.18 -12.82 -30.16
C GLU A 93 -34.59 -13.98 -29.34
N GLY A 94 -34.40 -13.77 -28.01
CA GLY A 94 -33.75 -14.75 -27.16
C GLY A 94 -33.55 -14.25 -25.73
N PHE A 95 -32.79 -15.01 -24.95
CA PHE A 95 -32.42 -14.66 -23.57
C PHE A 95 -30.96 -14.33 -23.48
N TYR A 96 -30.64 -13.23 -22.79
CA TYR A 96 -29.32 -12.65 -22.77
C TYR A 96 -28.93 -12.19 -21.38
N ARG A 97 -27.62 -12.09 -21.16
CA ARG A 97 -27.00 -11.41 -20.04
C ARG A 97 -26.03 -10.36 -20.57
N LEU A 98 -26.10 -9.16 -20.01
CA LEU A 98 -25.13 -8.09 -20.26
C LEU A 98 -24.19 -8.00 -19.06
N GLU A 99 -22.90 -8.02 -19.32
CA GLU A 99 -21.81 -7.87 -18.36
C GLU A 99 -20.98 -6.65 -18.74
N ALA A 100 -20.41 -5.98 -17.72
CA ALA A 100 -19.38 -4.97 -17.91
C ALA A 100 -18.24 -5.22 -16.93
N SER A 101 -17.00 -5.08 -17.39
CA SER A 101 -15.82 -5.29 -16.57
C SER A 101 -14.71 -4.29 -16.90
N TYR A 102 -13.84 -4.05 -15.91
CA TYR A 102 -12.59 -3.33 -16.07
C TYR A 102 -11.47 -4.12 -15.39
N GLY A 103 -10.33 -4.26 -16.06
CA GLY A 103 -9.23 -5.08 -15.56
C GLY A 103 -9.48 -6.58 -15.68
N THR A 104 -8.77 -7.35 -14.89
CA THR A 104 -8.85 -8.82 -14.86
C THR A 104 -8.92 -9.33 -13.43
N GLU A 105 -9.63 -10.44 -13.21
CA GLU A 105 -9.73 -11.10 -11.91
C GLU A 105 -8.44 -11.88 -11.56
N ASN A 106 -7.32 -11.15 -11.51
CA ASN A 106 -6.01 -11.69 -11.18
C ASN A 106 -5.34 -10.85 -10.08
N MET A 107 -4.36 -11.43 -9.38
CA MET A 107 -3.49 -10.68 -8.49
C MET A 107 -2.66 -9.67 -9.30
N GLY A 108 -2.70 -8.39 -8.92
CA GLY A 108 -1.96 -7.33 -9.63
C GLY A 108 -2.14 -5.93 -9.08
N THR A 109 -1.57 -4.96 -9.78
CA THR A 109 -1.62 -3.54 -9.42
C THR A 109 -2.83 -2.79 -10.02
N ALA A 110 -3.60 -3.45 -10.87
CA ALA A 110 -4.82 -2.89 -11.45
C ALA A 110 -6.06 -3.50 -10.78
N PRO A 111 -7.10 -2.69 -10.50
CA PRO A 111 -8.34 -3.17 -9.91
C PRO A 111 -9.14 -4.01 -10.90
N TYR A 112 -9.97 -4.89 -10.37
CA TYR A 112 -11.02 -5.57 -11.13
C TYR A 112 -12.39 -5.06 -10.69
N LEU A 113 -13.12 -4.46 -11.64
CA LEU A 113 -14.50 -4.04 -11.46
C LEU A 113 -15.41 -4.90 -12.34
N TYR A 114 -16.59 -5.21 -11.84
CA TYR A 114 -17.52 -6.06 -12.56
C TYR A 114 -18.98 -5.73 -12.23
N ALA A 115 -19.84 -5.92 -13.21
CA ALA A 115 -21.28 -5.98 -13.07
C ALA A 115 -21.89 -6.93 -14.10
N ALA A 116 -23.03 -7.52 -13.74
CA ALA A 116 -23.86 -8.28 -14.66
C ALA A 116 -25.33 -7.96 -14.41
N THR A 117 -26.11 -7.97 -15.47
CA THR A 117 -27.58 -7.98 -15.34
C THR A 117 -28.06 -9.39 -14.95
N GLU A 118 -29.25 -9.47 -14.36
CA GLU A 118 -30.02 -10.70 -14.44
C GLU A 118 -30.31 -11.06 -15.90
N GLU A 119 -30.65 -12.32 -16.16
CA GLU A 119 -31.10 -12.75 -17.47
C GLU A 119 -32.31 -11.90 -17.92
N PHE A 120 -32.31 -11.48 -19.18
CA PHE A 120 -33.41 -10.74 -19.76
C PHE A 120 -33.76 -11.25 -21.16
N ARG A 121 -35.00 -11.06 -21.56
CA ARG A 121 -35.48 -11.44 -22.88
C ARG A 121 -35.41 -10.26 -23.84
N ILE A 122 -34.93 -10.52 -25.05
CA ILE A 122 -35.11 -9.67 -26.23
C ILE A 122 -36.32 -10.18 -27.01
N THR A 123 -37.26 -9.29 -27.29
CA THR A 123 -38.47 -9.60 -28.07
C THR A 123 -38.43 -8.85 -29.39
N THR A 124 -38.93 -9.49 -30.45
CA THR A 124 -38.98 -8.92 -31.79
C THR A 124 -39.61 -7.53 -31.78
N ALA A 125 -39.02 -6.59 -32.51
CA ALA A 125 -39.45 -5.21 -32.72
C ALA A 125 -39.65 -4.39 -31.42
N THR A 126 -39.00 -4.79 -30.33
CA THR A 126 -39.06 -4.05 -29.06
C THR A 126 -37.68 -3.57 -28.64
N GLU A 127 -37.68 -2.51 -27.84
CA GLU A 127 -36.48 -2.01 -27.13
C GLU A 127 -36.47 -2.53 -25.69
N THR A 128 -35.35 -3.10 -25.29
CA THR A 128 -35.10 -3.57 -23.91
C THR A 128 -34.01 -2.72 -23.29
N ALA A 129 -34.40 -1.85 -22.36
CA ALA A 129 -33.46 -1.00 -21.65
C ALA A 129 -32.84 -1.71 -20.42
N LYS A 130 -31.56 -1.59 -20.24
CA LYS A 130 -30.80 -2.10 -19.07
C LYS A 130 -29.92 -1.02 -18.49
N SER A 131 -29.65 -1.13 -17.18
CA SER A 131 -28.64 -0.34 -16.47
C SER A 131 -27.67 -1.27 -15.76
N LEU A 132 -26.43 -0.83 -15.54
CA LEU A 132 -25.40 -1.57 -14.85
C LEU A 132 -24.84 -0.73 -13.69
N SER A 133 -24.58 -1.37 -12.56
CA SER A 133 -23.83 -0.79 -11.44
C SER A 133 -22.51 -1.55 -11.30
N VAL A 134 -21.47 -1.04 -11.93
CA VAL A 134 -20.13 -1.64 -11.97
C VAL A 134 -19.40 -1.30 -10.68
N LYS A 135 -19.00 -2.33 -9.93
CA LYS A 135 -18.40 -2.17 -8.61
C LYS A 135 -17.07 -2.87 -8.53
N LEU A 136 -16.25 -2.44 -7.56
CA LEU A 136 -15.02 -3.14 -7.21
C LEU A 136 -15.35 -4.59 -6.83
N SER A 137 -14.78 -5.56 -7.54
CA SER A 137 -15.06 -7.00 -7.42
C SER A 137 -13.83 -7.80 -6.98
N CYS A 138 -12.84 -7.12 -6.42
CA CYS A 138 -11.65 -7.69 -5.82
C CYS A 138 -11.45 -7.10 -4.41
N ALA A 139 -10.52 -7.66 -3.65
CA ALA A 139 -10.04 -7.08 -2.41
C ALA A 139 -8.76 -6.27 -2.66
N ILE A 140 -8.42 -5.39 -1.72
CA ILE A 140 -7.21 -4.59 -1.74
C ILE A 140 -6.31 -5.04 -0.58
N VAL A 141 -5.05 -5.34 -0.87
CA VAL A 141 -4.00 -5.59 0.13
C VAL A 141 -3.00 -4.45 0.07
N HIS A 142 -2.76 -3.81 1.21
CA HIS A 142 -1.85 -2.68 1.33
C HIS A 142 -0.78 -2.97 2.40
N PRO A 143 0.44 -3.32 2.02
CA PRO A 143 1.53 -3.44 2.97
C PRO A 143 1.96 -2.04 3.42
N ALA A 144 1.69 -1.70 4.66
CA ALA A 144 2.16 -0.49 5.29
C ALA A 144 3.56 -0.76 5.89
N ILE A 145 4.58 -0.25 5.24
CA ILE A 145 5.96 -0.39 5.65
C ILE A 145 6.38 0.86 6.39
N ALA A 146 6.88 0.68 7.60
CA ALA A 146 7.43 1.78 8.38
C ALA A 146 8.75 2.27 7.77
N ASP A 147 8.99 3.59 7.81
CA ASP A 147 10.22 4.20 7.27
C ASP A 147 11.48 3.59 7.89
N ASN A 148 11.44 3.21 9.16
CA ASN A 148 12.54 2.58 9.86
C ASN A 148 12.84 1.13 9.39
N LEU A 149 11.95 0.46 8.66
CA LEU A 149 12.25 -0.84 8.07
C LEU A 149 13.42 -0.75 7.10
N LEU A 150 13.47 0.31 6.29
CA LEU A 150 14.54 0.56 5.32
C LEU A 150 15.90 0.76 5.98
N GLU A 151 15.93 1.23 7.23
CA GLU A 151 17.16 1.40 8.00
C GLU A 151 17.71 0.07 8.53
N HIS A 152 16.89 -0.99 8.56
CA HIS A 152 17.24 -2.27 9.19
C HIS A 152 17.44 -3.42 8.21
N TYR A 153 17.04 -3.23 6.97
CA TYR A 153 17.20 -4.23 5.91
C TYR A 153 18.02 -3.68 4.75
N ASP A 154 19.10 -4.35 4.40
CA ASP A 154 19.89 -4.03 3.20
C ASP A 154 19.10 -4.36 1.94
N THR A 155 18.36 -5.47 1.98
CA THR A 155 17.46 -5.89 0.91
C THR A 155 16.22 -6.52 1.51
N TYR A 156 15.07 -6.25 0.90
CA TYR A 156 13.83 -6.94 1.25
C TYR A 156 12.88 -6.97 0.05
N LYS A 157 11.94 -7.89 0.10
CA LYS A 157 10.79 -8.00 -0.80
C LYS A 157 9.54 -8.40 -0.03
N ILE A 158 8.41 -8.00 -0.55
CA ILE A 158 7.10 -8.44 -0.06
C ILE A 158 6.44 -9.24 -1.15
N GLU A 159 6.02 -10.44 -0.81
CA GLU A 159 5.35 -11.36 -1.72
C GLU A 159 4.00 -11.75 -1.15
N ILE A 160 3.01 -11.89 -2.03
CA ILE A 160 1.70 -12.46 -1.72
C ILE A 160 1.50 -13.75 -2.49
N SER A 161 0.93 -14.75 -1.82
CA SER A 161 0.63 -16.06 -2.39
C SER A 161 -0.80 -16.47 -2.10
N ASP A 162 -1.49 -17.02 -3.10
CA ASP A 162 -2.78 -17.73 -2.95
C ASP A 162 -2.59 -19.26 -2.84
N GLY A 163 -1.36 -19.73 -2.55
CA GLY A 163 -0.99 -21.14 -2.49
C GLY A 163 -0.64 -21.77 -3.86
N THR A 164 -1.00 -21.12 -4.97
CA THR A 164 -0.69 -21.60 -6.33
C THR A 164 0.20 -20.64 -7.12
N SER A 165 0.04 -19.35 -6.88
CA SER A 165 0.78 -18.27 -7.52
C SER A 165 1.40 -17.35 -6.49
N ILE A 166 2.59 -16.84 -6.79
CA ILE A 166 3.29 -15.85 -5.96
C ILE A 166 3.48 -14.59 -6.78
N ARG A 167 3.23 -13.42 -6.17
CA ARG A 167 3.44 -12.10 -6.76
C ARG A 167 4.18 -11.21 -5.78
N GLU A 168 5.11 -10.41 -6.28
CA GLU A 168 5.73 -9.33 -5.51
C GLU A 168 4.78 -8.13 -5.43
N ILE A 169 4.69 -7.53 -4.25
CA ILE A 169 3.85 -6.36 -3.99
C ILE A 169 4.75 -5.13 -3.85
N PRO A 170 4.42 -4.01 -4.51
CA PRO A 170 5.11 -2.74 -4.31
C PRO A 170 4.92 -2.21 -2.88
N ASN A 171 5.94 -1.58 -2.34
CA ASN A 171 5.92 -0.98 -1.00
C ASN A 171 4.90 0.16 -0.90
N ASN A 172 4.15 0.20 0.20
CA ASN A 172 3.19 1.27 0.51
C ASN A 172 2.23 1.57 -0.66
N ALA A 173 1.86 0.55 -1.44
CA ALA A 173 0.96 0.66 -2.57
C ALA A 173 -0.19 -0.35 -2.47
N ASP A 174 -1.32 -0.01 -3.08
CA ASP A 174 -2.46 -0.90 -3.16
C ASP A 174 -2.19 -2.02 -4.18
N PHE A 175 -2.48 -3.25 -3.79
CA PHE A 175 -2.39 -4.43 -4.61
C PHE A 175 -3.72 -5.18 -4.58
N PHE A 176 -4.24 -5.52 -5.75
CA PHE A 176 -5.58 -6.08 -5.90
C PHE A 176 -5.50 -7.61 -5.99
N VAL A 177 -6.41 -8.27 -5.28
CA VAL A 177 -6.47 -9.74 -5.23
C VAL A 177 -7.91 -10.22 -5.39
N PRO A 178 -8.16 -11.35 -6.08
CA PRO A 178 -9.48 -11.98 -6.11
C PRO A 178 -10.05 -12.20 -4.71
N ALA A 179 -11.33 -11.93 -4.51
CA ALA A 179 -12.00 -12.19 -3.24
C ALA A 179 -12.37 -13.66 -3.05
N GLY A 180 -12.77 -14.04 -1.82
CA GLY A 180 -13.20 -15.40 -1.49
C GLY A 180 -12.05 -16.42 -1.46
N LYS A 181 -10.81 -15.96 -1.25
CA LYS A 181 -9.62 -16.80 -1.14
C LYS A 181 -8.80 -16.45 0.09
N ASP A 182 -7.94 -17.38 0.46
CA ASP A 182 -6.90 -17.18 1.46
C ASP A 182 -5.62 -16.69 0.79
N TYR A 183 -4.89 -15.81 1.48
CA TYR A 183 -3.59 -15.32 1.05
C TYR A 183 -2.57 -15.37 2.18
N THR A 184 -1.32 -15.62 1.81
CA THR A 184 -0.17 -15.45 2.71
C THR A 184 0.69 -14.32 2.17
N LEU A 185 0.88 -13.30 3.00
CA LEU A 185 1.83 -12.23 2.73
C LEU A 185 3.16 -12.55 3.42
N THR A 186 4.27 -12.43 2.72
CA THR A 186 5.60 -12.71 3.26
C THR A 186 6.52 -11.53 3.00
N LEU A 187 7.04 -10.93 4.07
CA LEU A 187 8.18 -10.03 4.03
C LEU A 187 9.44 -10.86 4.23
N SER A 188 10.35 -10.89 3.29
CA SER A 188 11.64 -11.56 3.40
C SER A 188 12.77 -10.63 2.98
N GLY A 189 13.94 -10.78 3.59
CA GLY A 189 15.07 -9.93 3.29
C GLY A 189 16.31 -10.28 4.10
N THR A 190 17.37 -9.51 3.88
CA THR A 190 18.61 -9.58 4.66
C THR A 190 18.72 -8.31 5.49
N ASN A 191 18.84 -8.47 6.80
CA ASN A 191 19.02 -7.33 7.70
C ASN A 191 20.45 -6.79 7.67
N THR A 192 20.68 -5.63 8.27
CA THR A 192 21.99 -4.97 8.34
C THR A 192 23.08 -5.78 9.11
N LEU A 193 22.71 -6.89 9.72
CA LEU A 193 23.63 -7.85 10.32
C LEU A 193 23.95 -9.03 9.39
N ASN A 194 23.55 -8.94 8.12
CA ASN A 194 23.70 -9.99 7.11
C ASN A 194 22.96 -11.29 7.46
N GLU A 195 21.81 -11.18 8.12
CA GLU A 195 20.96 -12.31 8.48
C GLU A 195 19.71 -12.34 7.60
N ALA A 196 19.41 -13.50 7.04
CA ALA A 196 18.14 -13.72 6.37
C ALA A 196 16.98 -13.72 7.38
N LYS A 197 15.95 -12.93 7.12
CA LYS A 197 14.73 -12.82 7.93
C LYS A 197 13.52 -13.03 7.05
N SER A 198 12.49 -13.64 7.62
CA SER A 198 11.20 -13.82 6.96
C SER A 198 10.08 -13.78 7.99
N ASN A 199 9.07 -12.94 7.73
CA ASN A 199 7.84 -12.86 8.51
C ASN A 199 6.67 -13.07 7.57
N SER A 200 5.63 -13.78 8.02
CA SER A 200 4.44 -14.06 7.22
C SER A 200 3.17 -13.72 7.99
N TRP A 201 2.17 -13.25 7.27
CA TRP A 201 0.82 -12.94 7.75
C TRP A 201 -0.20 -13.67 6.87
N GLU A 202 -1.23 -14.20 7.50
CA GLU A 202 -2.32 -14.87 6.81
C GLU A 202 -3.55 -13.95 6.73
N LEU A 203 -4.11 -13.83 5.56
CA LEU A 203 -5.41 -13.25 5.29
C LEU A 203 -6.36 -14.37 4.90
N LYS A 204 -7.42 -14.55 5.67
CA LYS A 204 -8.41 -15.62 5.46
C LYS A 204 -9.66 -15.05 4.84
N ASP A 205 -10.19 -15.75 3.84
CA ASP A 205 -11.47 -15.47 3.19
C ASP A 205 -11.67 -13.97 2.89
N VAL A 206 -10.73 -13.39 2.12
CA VAL A 206 -10.75 -11.95 1.84
C VAL A 206 -12.04 -11.54 1.13
N LEU A 207 -12.69 -10.51 1.64
CA LEU A 207 -14.00 -10.06 1.17
C LEU A 207 -13.89 -9.08 -0.01
N VAL A 208 -14.88 -9.13 -0.89
CA VAL A 208 -15.03 -8.18 -2.00
C VAL A 208 -15.07 -6.74 -1.49
N ALA A 209 -14.40 -5.84 -2.19
CA ALA A 209 -14.34 -4.41 -1.89
C ALA A 209 -13.84 -4.07 -0.47
N ASN A 210 -13.11 -4.97 0.17
CA ASN A 210 -12.44 -4.70 1.44
C ASN A 210 -10.97 -4.38 1.23
N ARG A 211 -10.46 -3.45 2.06
CA ARG A 211 -9.06 -3.07 2.11
C ARG A 211 -8.40 -3.59 3.38
N TYR A 212 -7.39 -4.43 3.21
CA TYR A 212 -6.59 -5.03 4.27
C TYR A 212 -5.26 -4.31 4.36
N THR A 213 -5.07 -3.52 5.41
CA THR A 213 -3.79 -2.85 5.68
C THR A 213 -2.97 -3.71 6.63
N LEU A 214 -1.80 -4.14 6.18
CA LEU A 214 -0.87 -4.98 6.92
C LEU A 214 0.32 -4.14 7.36
N ASN A 215 0.45 -3.97 8.67
CA ASN A 215 1.59 -3.25 9.24
C ASN A 215 2.81 -4.18 9.25
N CYS A 216 3.69 -4.00 8.28
CA CYS A 216 4.92 -4.76 8.12
C CYS A 216 6.04 -4.16 8.98
N ASN A 217 5.81 -4.08 10.29
CA ASN A 217 6.82 -3.65 11.24
C ASN A 217 7.55 -4.87 11.78
N PRO A 218 8.87 -5.01 11.58
CA PRO A 218 9.63 -6.02 12.30
C PRO A 218 9.61 -5.68 13.81
N ASP A 219 9.61 -6.72 14.64
CA ASP A 219 9.87 -6.57 16.07
C ASP A 219 11.32 -6.11 16.24
N LEU A 220 11.54 -4.80 16.24
CA LEU A 220 12.86 -4.22 16.43
C LEU A 220 13.16 -4.12 17.92
N PRO A 221 14.39 -4.43 18.37
CA PRO A 221 14.77 -4.19 19.74
C PRO A 221 14.81 -2.68 20.00
N SER A 222 14.31 -2.29 21.16
CA SER A 222 14.48 -0.93 21.68
C SER A 222 15.40 -1.00 22.90
N PHE A 223 16.33 -0.09 23.00
CA PHE A 223 17.28 -0.06 24.11
C PHE A 223 17.68 1.36 24.50
N THR A 224 18.06 1.51 25.75
CA THR A 224 18.39 2.79 26.39
C THR A 224 19.83 2.73 26.88
N LEU A 225 20.64 3.73 26.53
CA LEU A 225 22.01 3.87 27.05
C LEU A 225 21.96 4.15 28.56
N PRO A 226 22.68 3.37 29.37
CA PRO A 226 22.80 3.67 30.79
C PRO A 226 23.47 5.04 31.03
N GLU A 227 23.14 5.65 32.13
CA GLU A 227 23.79 6.90 32.54
C GLU A 227 25.30 6.65 32.78
N GLN A 228 26.13 7.54 32.27
CA GLN A 228 27.59 7.47 32.46
C GLN A 228 27.97 7.97 33.83
N MET A 229 28.90 7.29 34.51
CA MET A 229 29.38 7.69 35.83
C MET A 229 30.39 8.83 35.71
N GLU A 230 30.31 9.82 36.60
CA GLU A 230 31.27 10.95 36.61
C GLU A 230 32.75 10.50 36.68
N GLY A 231 33.06 9.46 37.43
CA GLY A 231 34.41 8.92 37.56
C GLY A 231 34.97 8.20 36.32
N ASP A 232 34.15 8.02 35.28
CA ASP A 232 34.55 7.33 34.04
C ASP A 232 34.96 8.30 32.93
N VAL A 233 34.80 9.62 33.13
CA VAL A 233 35.15 10.66 32.15
C VAL A 233 36.56 11.19 32.48
N TRP A 234 37.42 11.22 31.45
CA TRP A 234 38.79 11.70 31.51
C TRP A 234 39.03 12.76 30.44
N SER A 235 40.21 13.33 30.39
CA SER A 235 40.55 14.38 29.42
C SER A 235 40.61 13.91 27.96
N THR A 236 40.97 12.65 27.71
CA THR A 236 41.16 12.12 26.34
C THR A 236 40.44 10.81 26.06
N PHE A 237 39.74 10.27 27.03
CA PHE A 237 38.99 9.03 26.91
C PHE A 237 37.83 8.97 27.91
N ILE A 238 36.86 8.11 27.64
CA ILE A 238 35.76 7.79 28.54
C ILE A 238 35.55 6.29 28.62
N TYR A 239 35.40 5.75 29.83
CA TYR A 239 34.94 4.39 30.06
C TYR A 239 33.42 4.38 29.93
N ILE A 240 32.89 3.47 29.12
CA ILE A 240 31.44 3.34 28.87
C ILE A 240 30.83 2.37 29.89
N THR A 241 29.78 2.80 30.55
CA THR A 241 28.96 1.91 31.37
C THR A 241 28.22 0.95 30.42
N PRO A 242 28.50 -0.36 30.43
CA PRO A 242 27.89 -1.28 29.50
C PRO A 242 26.38 -1.44 29.76
N MET A 243 25.61 -1.61 28.70
CA MET A 243 24.20 -1.97 28.81
C MET A 243 24.01 -3.39 29.35
N THR A 244 22.91 -3.59 30.03
CA THR A 244 22.43 -4.88 30.53
C THR A 244 21.05 -5.19 29.96
N ALA A 245 20.51 -6.37 30.23
CA ALA A 245 19.16 -6.72 29.84
C ALA A 245 18.08 -5.76 30.40
N ALA A 246 18.36 -5.11 31.52
CA ALA A 246 17.44 -4.11 32.12
C ALA A 246 17.28 -2.83 31.28
N ASN A 247 18.21 -2.56 30.39
CA ASN A 247 18.18 -1.39 29.51
C ASN A 247 17.46 -1.67 28.17
N MET A 248 16.83 -2.83 28.03
CA MET A 248 16.29 -3.31 26.76
C MET A 248 14.82 -3.67 26.86
N SER A 249 14.10 -3.38 25.78
CA SER A 249 12.74 -3.86 25.54
C SER A 249 12.77 -4.71 24.26
N SER A 250 12.90 -6.02 24.43
CA SER A 250 12.92 -7.00 23.33
C SER A 250 12.68 -8.41 23.87
N LYS A 251 12.49 -9.38 22.97
CA LYS A 251 12.45 -10.80 23.34
C LYS A 251 13.82 -11.24 23.89
N PRO A 252 13.88 -12.20 24.83
CA PRO A 252 15.15 -12.63 25.47
C PRO A 252 16.26 -13.00 24.47
N GLU A 253 15.92 -13.73 23.42
CA GLU A 253 16.85 -14.16 22.36
C GLU A 253 17.48 -12.95 21.64
N MET A 254 16.66 -11.91 21.39
CA MET A 254 17.13 -10.68 20.78
C MET A 254 17.98 -9.87 21.76
N THR A 255 17.63 -9.87 23.05
CA THR A 255 18.42 -9.19 24.10
C THR A 255 19.85 -9.68 24.14
N GLU A 256 20.08 -11.00 24.20
CA GLU A 256 21.41 -11.59 24.17
C GLU A 256 22.20 -11.19 22.92
N LYS A 257 21.52 -11.21 21.77
CA LYS A 257 22.12 -10.86 20.50
C LYS A 257 22.52 -9.39 20.42
N VAL A 258 21.69 -8.49 20.92
CA VAL A 258 22.00 -7.05 20.98
C VAL A 258 23.20 -6.83 21.90
N LEU A 259 23.20 -7.37 23.12
CA LEU A 259 24.28 -7.20 24.08
C LEU A 259 25.61 -7.72 23.54
N ALA A 260 25.62 -8.79 22.74
CA ALA A 260 26.81 -9.34 22.13
C ALA A 260 27.40 -8.50 20.98
N ASN A 261 26.55 -7.66 20.34
CA ASN A 261 26.93 -6.94 19.11
C ASN A 261 26.72 -5.43 19.19
N ILE A 262 26.41 -4.90 20.37
CA ILE A 262 26.22 -3.46 20.57
C ILE A 262 27.52 -2.69 20.37
N VAL A 263 27.43 -1.57 19.65
CA VAL A 263 28.54 -0.64 19.45
C VAL A 263 28.26 0.63 20.23
N TYR A 264 29.20 1.10 21.02
CA TYR A 264 29.15 2.41 21.66
C TYR A 264 30.03 3.38 20.89
N GLU A 265 29.57 4.61 20.74
CA GLU A 265 30.29 5.61 19.95
C GLU A 265 30.05 7.02 20.48
N ALA A 266 31.03 7.91 20.25
CA ALA A 266 30.97 9.31 20.62
C ALA A 266 31.24 10.22 19.43
N SER A 267 30.56 11.36 19.37
CA SER A 267 30.78 12.38 18.33
C SER A 267 30.65 13.79 18.91
N ALA A 268 31.53 14.69 18.46
CA ALA A 268 31.45 16.10 18.78
C ALA A 268 30.53 16.89 17.82
N ASP A 269 30.34 16.39 16.60
CA ASP A 269 29.64 17.08 15.50
C ASP A 269 28.37 16.35 15.02
N GLY A 270 28.09 15.14 15.57
CA GLY A 270 26.98 14.29 15.16
C GLY A 270 27.17 13.57 13.81
N ILE A 271 28.29 13.79 13.15
CA ILE A 271 28.62 13.23 11.83
C ILE A 271 29.75 12.21 11.93
N ASN A 272 30.86 12.59 12.58
CA ASN A 272 32.02 11.75 12.75
C ASN A 272 31.96 11.02 14.10
N TRP A 273 31.81 9.70 14.07
CA TRP A 273 31.62 8.87 15.26
C TRP A 273 32.86 8.05 15.56
N ILE A 274 33.40 8.18 16.77
CA ILE A 274 34.52 7.43 17.30
C ILE A 274 33.96 6.24 18.08
N GLN A 275 34.29 5.02 17.67
CA GLN A 275 33.80 3.80 18.30
C GLN A 275 34.60 3.41 19.52
N ALA A 276 33.90 2.81 20.48
CA ALA A 276 34.54 2.20 21.65
C ALA A 276 35.35 0.95 21.26
N ILE A 277 36.40 0.71 22.01
CA ILE A 277 37.21 -0.51 21.93
C ILE A 277 37.19 -1.24 23.28
N ASN A 278 37.51 -2.53 23.26
CA ASN A 278 37.81 -3.26 24.49
C ASN A 278 39.27 -3.02 24.87
N ASP A 279 39.50 -2.48 26.06
CA ASP A 279 40.81 -2.28 26.61
C ASP A 279 40.88 -2.92 28.00
N ASN A 280 41.58 -4.07 28.09
CA ASN A 280 41.71 -4.86 29.31
C ASN A 280 40.39 -5.21 30.00
N GLY A 281 39.35 -5.56 29.20
CA GLY A 281 38.04 -5.95 29.70
C GLY A 281 37.08 -4.77 29.98
N LYS A 282 37.52 -3.53 29.72
CA LYS A 282 36.70 -2.33 29.81
C LYS A 282 36.35 -1.80 28.43
N THR A 283 35.12 -1.35 28.27
CA THR A 283 34.67 -0.64 27.07
C THR A 283 35.10 0.82 27.17
N VAL A 284 35.92 1.31 26.24
CA VAL A 284 36.49 2.66 26.31
C VAL A 284 36.45 3.35 24.94
N ILE A 285 36.09 4.62 24.90
CA ILE A 285 36.25 5.48 23.72
C ILE A 285 37.50 6.35 23.97
N LYS A 286 38.47 6.26 23.06
CA LYS A 286 39.76 6.98 23.14
C LYS A 286 39.91 7.99 22.01
N GLY A 287 40.87 8.92 22.16
CA GLY A 287 41.17 9.94 21.16
C GLY A 287 40.21 11.13 21.17
N LEU A 288 39.57 11.34 22.31
CA LEU A 288 38.75 12.51 22.56
C LEU A 288 39.61 13.71 22.94
N VAL A 289 39.05 14.91 22.80
CA VAL A 289 39.76 16.18 23.07
C VAL A 289 39.26 16.77 24.38
N ALA A 290 40.20 17.13 25.25
CA ALA A 290 39.92 17.77 26.53
C ALA A 290 39.05 19.02 26.37
N ASN A 291 38.20 19.26 27.35
CA ASN A 291 37.20 20.37 27.38
C ASN A 291 36.16 20.35 26.24
N ASN A 292 36.19 19.38 25.32
CA ASN A 292 35.16 19.28 24.32
C ASN A 292 33.94 18.51 24.84
N GLN A 293 32.77 18.86 24.29
CA GLN A 293 31.55 18.14 24.56
C GLN A 293 31.32 17.09 23.45
N TYR A 294 30.92 15.90 23.85
CA TYR A 294 30.58 14.79 22.97
C TYR A 294 29.19 14.26 23.24
N THR A 295 28.51 13.90 22.17
CA THR A 295 27.30 13.09 22.24
C THR A 295 27.68 11.62 22.23
N ILE A 296 27.25 10.86 23.24
CA ILE A 296 27.45 9.41 23.33
C ILE A 296 26.16 8.73 22.98
N ARG A 297 26.25 7.70 22.15
CA ARG A 297 25.13 6.81 21.83
C ARG A 297 25.60 5.36 21.72
N SER A 298 24.63 4.46 21.68
CA SER A 298 24.86 3.06 21.33
C SER A 298 24.03 2.70 20.12
N ARG A 299 24.50 1.73 19.33
CA ARG A 299 23.77 1.19 18.19
C ARG A 299 23.95 -0.32 18.04
N PHE A 300 22.94 -0.95 17.50
CA PHE A 300 22.94 -2.34 17.07
C PHE A 300 22.54 -2.39 15.59
N GLY A 301 23.51 -2.65 14.71
CA GLY A 301 23.32 -2.42 13.28
C GLY A 301 23.01 -0.94 13.01
N SER A 302 21.86 -0.67 12.40
CA SER A 302 21.32 0.69 12.18
C SER A 302 20.42 1.19 13.32
N ILE A 303 20.01 0.33 14.26
CA ILE A 303 19.16 0.71 15.39
C ILE A 303 19.99 1.51 16.40
N ILE A 304 19.53 2.72 16.70
CA ILE A 304 20.17 3.62 17.66
C ILE A 304 19.36 3.57 18.97
N CYS A 305 20.05 3.71 20.11
CA CYS A 305 19.42 3.81 21.42
C CYS A 305 18.40 4.97 21.46
N THR A 306 17.36 4.81 22.26
CA THR A 306 16.27 5.79 22.38
C THR A 306 16.69 7.08 23.08
N ASN A 307 17.86 7.09 23.72
CA ASN A 307 18.48 8.25 24.35
C ASN A 307 19.94 8.40 23.91
N SER A 308 20.44 9.60 23.95
CA SER A 308 21.86 9.91 23.87
C SER A 308 22.27 10.73 25.10
N GLN A 309 23.55 10.73 25.43
CA GLN A 309 24.06 11.48 26.56
C GLN A 309 25.08 12.50 26.10
N GLN A 310 25.07 13.67 26.71
CA GLN A 310 26.05 14.72 26.49
C GLN A 310 27.11 14.64 27.59
N VAL A 311 28.36 14.51 27.22
CA VAL A 311 29.47 14.42 28.16
C VAL A 311 30.50 15.47 27.78
N THR A 312 30.96 16.23 28.78
CA THR A 312 32.06 17.17 28.62
C THR A 312 33.32 16.53 29.15
N MET A 313 34.37 16.44 28.32
CA MET A 313 35.63 15.87 28.68
C MET A 313 36.33 16.74 29.72
N GLU A 314 37.03 16.09 30.67
CA GLU A 314 37.81 16.82 31.68
C GLU A 314 38.92 17.66 31.06
N SER A 315 39.38 18.66 31.80
CA SER A 315 40.53 19.48 31.42
C SER A 315 41.80 18.64 31.33
N ALA A 316 42.68 18.96 30.40
CA ALA A 316 43.98 18.33 30.31
C ALA A 316 44.89 18.68 31.49
N GLU A 317 44.58 19.77 32.21
CA GLU A 317 45.36 20.23 33.38
C GLU A 317 44.82 19.57 34.66
N GLN A 318 45.07 18.27 34.82
CA GLN A 318 44.83 17.59 36.11
C GLN A 318 45.94 17.82 37.13
N LEU A 319 47.01 18.52 36.75
CA LEU A 319 48.09 18.88 37.62
C LEU A 319 48.18 20.41 37.76
N GLU A 320 47.47 20.97 38.73
CA GLU A 320 47.73 22.34 39.14
C GLU A 320 49.19 22.47 39.59
N ASN A 321 49.93 23.29 38.86
CA ASN A 321 51.29 23.72 39.19
C ASN A 321 52.46 22.69 39.09
N GLY A 322 52.35 21.63 38.31
CA GLY A 322 53.50 20.74 38.05
C GLY A 322 54.12 20.08 39.28
N ASN A 323 53.42 20.06 40.40
CA ASN A 323 53.93 19.51 41.62
C ASN A 323 53.40 18.09 41.86
N PHE A 324 54.14 17.10 41.39
CA PHE A 324 53.84 15.68 41.57
C PHE A 324 53.64 15.26 43.03
N GLU A 325 54.22 15.99 44.01
CA GLU A 325 54.12 15.67 45.43
C GLU A 325 52.72 15.97 46.02
N SER A 326 51.93 16.89 45.45
CA SER A 326 50.63 17.23 45.98
C SER A 326 49.53 16.22 45.61
N VAL A 327 49.72 15.39 44.57
CA VAL A 327 48.75 14.40 44.13
C VAL A 327 48.83 13.10 44.93
N TRP A 328 50.02 12.74 45.42
CA TRP A 328 50.21 11.54 46.23
C TRP A 328 49.66 11.67 47.65
N ASN A 329 49.65 12.87 48.19
CA ASN A 329 49.19 13.13 49.56
C ASN A 329 47.63 13.27 49.70
N LYS A 330 46.88 13.17 48.62
CA LYS A 330 45.39 13.19 48.65
C LYS A 330 44.73 11.81 48.61
N LYS A 331 45.55 10.73 48.68
CA LYS A 331 45.08 9.33 48.68
C LYS A 331 45.46 8.56 49.96
N GLU A 332 45.61 9.22 51.11
CA GLU A 332 45.53 8.60 52.43
C GLU A 332 44.19 8.85 53.12
#